data_70a3e9b91a29382eef52189c238212b5
#
_entry.id   70a3e9b91a29382eef52189c238212b5
#
_cell.length_a   1.000
_cell.length_b   1.000
_cell.length_c   1.000
_cell.angle_alpha   90.00
_cell.angle_beta   90.00
_cell.angle_gamma   90.00
#
_symmetry.space_group_name_H-M   'P 1'
#
loop_
_entity.id
_entity.type
_entity.pdbx_description
1 polymer ?
#
loop_
_entity_poly.entity_id
_entity_poly.type
_entity_poly.pdbx_seq_one_letter_code
_entity_poly.pdbx_strand_id
1 'polypeptide(L)'
;MKFFVDTADVAEIKELAATGLLDGVTTNPSLVAKAKRDFKEIIAEICALVPGPVSAEVAALDAEGMVREGRALARIAKNVTVKVPLTWEGLKACRVLTGDGTMVNVTLCFSANQALLAAKAGATFVSPFIGRLDDIGLDGMELIREIRTIYDNYPALKTEILAASIRNVGHVKHAALIGADVATVPPAVLKALVAHPLTDKGIELFLADWKKTGQKIM
;
A
#
# COMPACT_ATOMS: atom_id res chain seq x y z
N MET A 1 -5.01 10.33 -4.17
CA MET A 1 -4.20 9.12 -3.92
C MET A 1 -4.48 8.64 -2.52
N LYS A 2 -4.79 7.37 -2.35
CA LYS A 2 -5.02 6.73 -1.04
C LYS A 2 -3.67 6.47 -0.35
N PHE A 3 -3.64 6.56 0.98
CA PHE A 3 -2.48 6.19 1.78
C PHE A 3 -2.71 4.86 2.49
N PHE A 4 -1.90 3.87 2.15
CA PHE A 4 -1.77 2.65 2.93
C PHE A 4 -0.48 2.73 3.74
N VAL A 5 -0.45 2.08 4.90
CA VAL A 5 0.78 1.93 5.67
C VAL A 5 1.36 0.52 5.47
N ASP A 6 2.69 0.44 5.27
CA ASP A 6 3.40 -0.83 5.06
C ASP A 6 4.05 -1.28 6.37
N THR A 7 3.26 -1.92 7.22
CA THR A 7 3.70 -2.45 8.52
C THR A 7 2.74 -3.53 9.04
N ALA A 8 3.23 -4.40 9.92
CA ALA A 8 2.44 -5.34 10.72
C ALA A 8 2.44 -4.97 12.21
N ASP A 9 3.00 -3.82 12.58
CA ASP A 9 2.97 -3.29 13.93
C ASP A 9 1.62 -2.63 14.22
N VAL A 10 0.83 -3.30 15.06
CA VAL A 10 -0.53 -2.86 15.41
C VAL A 10 -0.54 -1.53 16.15
N ALA A 11 0.48 -1.23 16.96
CA ALA A 11 0.56 0.02 17.70
C ALA A 11 0.80 1.20 16.72
N GLU A 12 1.70 1.05 15.75
CA GLU A 12 1.92 2.04 14.69
C GLU A 12 0.65 2.26 13.84
N ILE A 13 -0.03 1.17 13.47
CA ILE A 13 -1.28 1.26 12.69
C ILE A 13 -2.34 2.03 13.48
N LYS A 14 -2.52 1.74 14.77
CA LYS A 14 -3.47 2.42 15.63
C LYS A 14 -3.19 3.92 15.76
N GLU A 15 -1.91 4.29 15.94
CA GLU A 15 -1.49 5.69 15.99
C GLU A 15 -1.83 6.42 14.67
N LEU A 16 -1.48 5.82 13.53
CA LEU A 16 -1.72 6.42 12.23
C LEU A 16 -3.21 6.46 11.86
N ALA A 17 -3.98 5.43 12.20
CA ALA A 17 -5.43 5.40 11.97
C ALA A 17 -6.15 6.52 12.73
N ALA A 18 -5.67 6.89 13.93
CA ALA A 18 -6.25 8.00 14.71
C ALA A 18 -6.14 9.36 14.02
N THR A 19 -5.25 9.51 13.02
CA THR A 19 -5.14 10.74 12.22
C THR A 19 -6.25 10.93 11.20
N GLY A 20 -6.98 9.86 10.86
CA GLY A 20 -7.97 9.84 9.78
C GLY A 20 -7.37 9.84 8.37
N LEU A 21 -6.04 9.73 8.22
CA LEU A 21 -5.35 9.76 6.92
C LEU A 21 -5.10 8.38 6.33
N LEU A 22 -5.39 7.31 7.08
CA LEU A 22 -5.07 5.94 6.69
C LEU A 22 -6.25 5.28 5.97
N ASP A 23 -6.04 4.93 4.69
CA ASP A 23 -7.06 4.28 3.85
C ASP A 23 -6.93 2.75 3.83
N GLY A 24 -5.79 2.19 4.24
CA GLY A 24 -5.56 0.74 4.23
C GLY A 24 -4.18 0.35 4.76
N VAL A 25 -3.90 -0.95 4.73
CA VAL A 25 -2.63 -1.51 5.23
C VAL A 25 -2.10 -2.55 4.26
N THR A 26 -0.80 -2.56 4.02
CA THR A 26 -0.12 -3.71 3.43
C THR A 26 0.76 -4.40 4.45
N THR A 27 0.69 -5.72 4.46
CA THR A 27 1.64 -6.57 5.15
C THR A 27 2.44 -7.42 4.15
N ASN A 28 3.48 -8.05 4.61
CA ASN A 28 4.25 -9.04 3.86
C ASN A 28 4.91 -10.02 4.84
N PRO A 29 5.40 -11.19 4.36
CA PRO A 29 5.99 -12.20 5.23
C PRO A 29 7.11 -11.67 6.12
N SER A 30 7.95 -10.75 5.62
CA SER A 30 9.06 -10.18 6.40
C SER A 30 8.59 -9.28 7.54
N LEU A 31 7.51 -8.51 7.34
CA LEU A 31 6.92 -7.66 8.38
C LEU A 31 6.23 -8.51 9.45
N VAL A 32 5.48 -9.53 9.04
CA VAL A 32 4.81 -10.43 9.97
C VAL A 32 5.82 -11.23 10.81
N ALA A 33 6.90 -11.73 10.19
CA ALA A 33 7.95 -12.43 10.91
C ALA A 33 8.58 -11.58 12.04
N LYS A 34 8.71 -10.27 11.82
CA LYS A 34 9.22 -9.33 12.86
C LYS A 34 8.27 -9.19 14.04
N ALA A 35 6.97 -9.33 13.82
CA ALA A 35 5.95 -9.16 14.88
C ALA A 35 5.95 -10.32 15.89
N LYS A 36 6.52 -11.49 15.56
CA LYS A 36 6.62 -12.69 16.43
C LYS A 36 5.28 -13.11 17.07
N ARG A 37 4.18 -12.95 16.34
CA ARG A 37 2.80 -13.29 16.73
C ARG A 37 2.16 -14.17 15.66
N ASP A 38 1.02 -14.80 15.99
CA ASP A 38 0.25 -15.57 14.99
C ASP A 38 -0.21 -14.65 13.84
N PHE A 39 -0.02 -15.13 12.62
CA PHE A 39 -0.30 -14.36 11.41
C PHE A 39 -1.78 -13.99 11.28
N LYS A 40 -2.67 -14.97 11.53
CA LYS A 40 -4.11 -14.74 11.36
C LYS A 40 -4.68 -13.81 12.43
N GLU A 41 -4.15 -13.89 13.65
CA GLU A 41 -4.52 -12.99 14.73
C GLU A 41 -4.11 -11.54 14.41
N ILE A 42 -2.88 -11.33 13.90
CA ILE A 42 -2.42 -9.99 13.49
C ILE A 42 -3.34 -9.44 12.40
N ILE A 43 -3.62 -10.22 11.34
CA ILE A 43 -4.48 -9.76 10.24
C ILE A 43 -5.89 -9.43 10.74
N ALA A 44 -6.47 -10.25 11.61
CA ALA A 44 -7.78 -9.99 12.19
C ALA A 44 -7.81 -8.68 13.00
N GLU A 45 -6.79 -8.45 13.83
CA GLU A 45 -6.66 -7.23 14.63
C GLU A 45 -6.49 -5.98 13.74
N ILE A 46 -5.65 -6.04 12.72
CA ILE A 46 -5.47 -4.94 11.75
C ILE A 46 -6.79 -4.65 11.01
N CYS A 47 -7.48 -5.69 10.56
CA CYS A 47 -8.77 -5.54 9.88
C CYS A 47 -9.85 -4.90 10.75
N ALA A 48 -9.81 -5.09 12.06
CA ALA A 48 -10.72 -4.45 12.99
C ALA A 48 -10.39 -2.95 13.23
N LEU A 49 -9.11 -2.56 13.09
CA LEU A 49 -8.64 -1.19 13.29
C LEU A 49 -8.85 -0.30 12.06
N VAL A 50 -8.73 -0.87 10.86
CA VAL A 50 -8.75 -0.12 9.61
C VAL A 50 -9.92 -0.61 8.75
N PRO A 51 -10.88 0.26 8.39
CA PRO A 51 -12.04 -0.15 7.60
C PRO A 51 -11.70 -0.46 6.13
N GLY A 52 -10.58 0.07 5.63
CA GLY A 52 -10.11 -0.13 4.26
C GLY A 52 -9.38 -1.45 4.03
N PRO A 53 -8.89 -1.68 2.79
CA PRO A 53 -8.22 -2.91 2.40
C PRO A 53 -6.99 -3.24 3.24
N VAL A 54 -6.86 -4.50 3.67
CA VAL A 54 -5.70 -5.03 4.40
C VAL A 54 -5.09 -6.16 3.60
N SER A 55 -3.89 -5.96 3.05
CA SER A 55 -3.21 -6.97 2.24
C SER A 55 -2.56 -8.04 3.10
N ALA A 56 -2.96 -9.30 2.90
CA ALA A 56 -2.41 -10.50 3.52
C ALA A 56 -1.89 -11.46 2.45
N GLU A 57 -0.59 -11.80 2.50
CA GLU A 57 0.11 -12.54 1.45
C GLU A 57 0.07 -14.04 1.67
N VAL A 58 -0.21 -14.80 0.60
CA VAL A 58 -0.14 -16.26 0.57
C VAL A 58 1.32 -16.73 0.55
N ALA A 59 1.57 -17.95 0.99
CA ALA A 59 2.89 -18.58 1.02
C ALA A 59 3.09 -19.67 -0.05
N ALA A 60 2.00 -20.26 -0.55
CA ALA A 60 2.04 -21.28 -1.59
C ALA A 60 2.63 -20.71 -2.91
N LEU A 61 3.24 -21.60 -3.71
CA LEU A 61 3.88 -21.23 -4.99
C LEU A 61 3.07 -21.69 -6.20
N ASP A 62 2.18 -22.65 -6.05
CA ASP A 62 1.26 -23.14 -7.08
C ASP A 62 -0.13 -22.48 -6.97
N ALA A 63 -0.86 -22.43 -8.07
CA ALA A 63 -2.15 -21.75 -8.14
C ALA A 63 -3.20 -22.33 -7.18
N GLU A 64 -3.27 -23.68 -7.07
CA GLU A 64 -4.25 -24.33 -6.19
C GLU A 64 -3.97 -24.03 -4.72
N GLY A 65 -2.70 -24.08 -4.32
CA GLY A 65 -2.25 -23.71 -2.99
C GLY A 65 -2.59 -22.25 -2.67
N MET A 66 -2.25 -21.31 -3.58
CA MET A 66 -2.57 -19.89 -3.43
C MET A 66 -4.08 -19.64 -3.31
N VAL A 67 -4.91 -20.31 -4.11
CA VAL A 67 -6.38 -20.19 -4.03
C VAL A 67 -6.89 -20.73 -2.68
N ARG A 68 -6.41 -21.88 -2.24
CA ARG A 68 -6.80 -22.46 -0.95
C ARG A 68 -6.43 -21.55 0.23
N GLU A 69 -5.20 -21.04 0.25
CA GLU A 69 -4.73 -20.10 1.27
C GLU A 69 -5.47 -18.77 1.16
N GLY A 70 -5.65 -18.22 -0.04
CA GLY A 70 -6.37 -16.97 -0.28
C GLY A 70 -7.80 -17.01 0.22
N ARG A 71 -8.52 -18.10 -0.05
CA ARG A 71 -9.88 -18.31 0.50
C ARG A 71 -9.88 -18.40 2.03
N ALA A 72 -8.84 -18.97 2.62
CA ALA A 72 -8.71 -19.03 4.08
C ALA A 72 -8.46 -17.63 4.67
N LEU A 73 -7.61 -16.80 4.03
CA LEU A 73 -7.35 -15.43 4.44
C LEU A 73 -8.60 -14.55 4.27
N ALA A 74 -9.30 -14.64 3.15
CA ALA A 74 -10.51 -13.86 2.89
C ALA A 74 -11.64 -14.10 3.90
N ARG A 75 -11.65 -15.24 4.60
CA ARG A 75 -12.62 -15.53 5.68
C ARG A 75 -12.31 -14.84 7.00
N ILE A 76 -11.11 -14.29 7.17
CA ILE A 76 -10.74 -13.60 8.42
C ILE A 76 -11.58 -12.33 8.59
N ALA A 77 -11.68 -11.50 7.53
CA ALA A 77 -12.49 -10.29 7.53
C ALA A 77 -12.83 -9.86 6.10
N LYS A 78 -13.92 -9.09 5.94
CA LYS A 78 -14.43 -8.63 4.63
C LYS A 78 -13.46 -7.70 3.89
N ASN A 79 -12.59 -7.00 4.61
CA ASN A 79 -11.62 -6.06 4.06
C ASN A 79 -10.22 -6.68 3.84
N VAL A 80 -10.09 -8.00 4.00
CA VAL A 80 -8.86 -8.69 3.58
C VAL A 80 -8.71 -8.61 2.06
N THR A 81 -7.54 -8.18 1.63
CA THR A 81 -7.08 -8.22 0.25
C THR A 81 -6.02 -9.31 0.13
N VAL A 82 -6.32 -10.37 -0.59
CA VAL A 82 -5.38 -11.49 -0.74
C VAL A 82 -4.21 -11.05 -1.63
N LYS A 83 -2.99 -11.18 -1.14
CA LYS A 83 -1.80 -10.78 -1.86
C LYS A 83 -1.12 -12.00 -2.47
N VAL A 84 -0.89 -11.98 -3.78
CA VAL A 84 -0.29 -13.06 -4.56
C VAL A 84 0.90 -12.56 -5.37
N PRO A 85 1.99 -13.35 -5.56
CA PRO A 85 3.12 -12.93 -6.36
C PRO A 85 2.76 -12.84 -7.86
N LEU A 86 3.42 -11.94 -8.57
CA LEU A 86 3.24 -11.77 -10.01
C LEU A 86 4.02 -12.86 -10.78
N THR A 87 3.51 -14.07 -10.71
CA THR A 87 3.94 -15.24 -11.46
C THR A 87 2.80 -15.77 -12.31
N TRP A 88 3.07 -16.71 -13.21
CA TRP A 88 2.00 -17.33 -14.00
C TRP A 88 0.96 -18.03 -13.13
N GLU A 89 1.42 -18.71 -12.08
CA GLU A 89 0.55 -19.35 -11.09
C GLU A 89 -0.22 -18.32 -10.24
N GLY A 90 0.42 -17.21 -9.87
CA GLY A 90 -0.23 -16.12 -9.14
C GLY A 90 -1.33 -15.43 -9.98
N LEU A 91 -1.13 -15.27 -11.30
CA LEU A 91 -2.17 -14.75 -12.20
C LEU A 91 -3.38 -15.68 -12.32
N LYS A 92 -3.16 -17.00 -12.39
CA LYS A 92 -4.23 -18.00 -12.34
C LYS A 92 -5.01 -17.90 -11.01
N ALA A 93 -4.30 -17.84 -9.89
CA ALA A 93 -4.91 -17.69 -8.58
C ALA A 93 -5.69 -16.37 -8.46
N CYS A 94 -5.13 -15.27 -8.96
CA CYS A 94 -5.80 -13.97 -9.01
C CYS A 94 -7.14 -14.09 -9.74
N ARG A 95 -7.17 -14.70 -10.93
CA ARG A 95 -8.39 -14.86 -11.72
C ARG A 95 -9.48 -15.64 -10.99
N VAL A 96 -9.10 -16.69 -10.25
CA VAL A 96 -10.07 -17.48 -9.47
C VAL A 96 -10.59 -16.68 -8.28
N LEU A 97 -9.69 -16.09 -7.48
CA LEU A 97 -10.06 -15.36 -6.27
C LEU A 97 -10.92 -14.12 -6.57
N THR A 98 -10.60 -13.39 -7.64
CA THR A 98 -11.44 -12.25 -8.06
C THR A 98 -12.80 -12.71 -8.59
N GLY A 99 -12.87 -13.88 -9.23
CA GLY A 99 -14.13 -14.52 -9.60
C GLY A 99 -14.98 -14.92 -8.38
N ASP A 100 -14.38 -15.22 -7.25
CA ASP A 100 -15.04 -15.47 -5.97
C ASP A 100 -15.48 -14.17 -5.26
N GLY A 101 -15.20 -12.98 -5.84
CA GLY A 101 -15.49 -11.67 -5.24
C GLY A 101 -14.45 -11.21 -4.21
N THR A 102 -13.28 -11.86 -4.12
CA THR A 102 -12.20 -11.48 -3.22
C THR A 102 -11.35 -10.37 -3.83
N MET A 103 -11.02 -9.34 -3.06
CA MET A 103 -10.01 -8.35 -3.47
C MET A 103 -8.63 -9.02 -3.56
N VAL A 104 -7.90 -8.76 -4.66
CA VAL A 104 -6.57 -9.31 -4.87
C VAL A 104 -5.55 -8.22 -5.16
N ASN A 105 -4.41 -8.27 -4.47
CA ASN A 105 -3.24 -7.44 -4.72
C ASN A 105 -2.14 -8.29 -5.35
N VAL A 106 -1.86 -8.06 -6.63
CA VAL A 106 -0.77 -8.77 -7.33
C VAL A 106 0.54 -8.03 -7.09
N THR A 107 1.45 -8.67 -6.36
CA THR A 107 2.70 -8.07 -5.85
C THR A 107 3.95 -8.54 -6.59
N LEU A 108 5.09 -7.92 -6.28
CA LEU A 108 6.38 -8.19 -6.94
C LEU A 108 6.33 -7.86 -8.43
N CYS A 109 5.73 -6.69 -8.74
CA CYS A 109 5.66 -6.16 -10.09
C CYS A 109 6.88 -5.26 -10.37
N PHE A 110 7.60 -5.57 -11.46
CA PHE A 110 8.84 -4.88 -11.87
C PHE A 110 8.83 -4.46 -13.34
N SER A 111 7.72 -4.64 -14.05
CA SER A 111 7.55 -4.16 -15.44
C SER A 111 6.10 -3.82 -15.75
N ALA A 112 5.90 -2.90 -16.71
CA ALA A 112 4.57 -2.52 -17.15
C ALA A 112 3.82 -3.68 -17.83
N ASN A 113 4.53 -4.59 -18.51
CA ASN A 113 3.93 -5.81 -19.07
C ASN A 113 3.35 -6.72 -17.97
N GLN A 114 4.06 -6.86 -16.85
CA GLN A 114 3.56 -7.60 -15.70
C GLN A 114 2.29 -6.94 -15.14
N ALA A 115 2.28 -5.61 -14.98
CA ALA A 115 1.10 -4.88 -14.50
C ALA A 115 -0.11 -5.06 -15.45
N LEU A 116 0.10 -5.02 -16.76
CA LEU A 116 -0.95 -5.26 -17.74
C LEU A 116 -1.56 -6.66 -17.60
N LEU A 117 -0.74 -7.70 -17.36
CA LEU A 117 -1.22 -9.06 -17.11
C LEU A 117 -2.02 -9.16 -15.81
N ALA A 118 -1.58 -8.49 -14.74
CA ALA A 118 -2.32 -8.43 -13.48
C ALA A 118 -3.71 -7.81 -13.67
N ALA A 119 -3.80 -6.70 -14.41
CA ALA A 119 -5.07 -6.05 -14.74
C ALA A 119 -5.98 -6.96 -15.58
N LYS A 120 -5.43 -7.68 -16.55
CA LYS A 120 -6.16 -8.67 -17.36
C LYS A 120 -6.66 -9.85 -16.54
N ALA A 121 -5.95 -10.22 -15.48
CA ALA A 121 -6.39 -11.25 -14.53
C ALA A 121 -7.50 -10.76 -13.58
N GLY A 122 -7.79 -9.45 -13.56
CA GLY A 122 -8.84 -8.83 -12.74
C GLY A 122 -8.39 -8.40 -11.35
N ALA A 123 -7.09 -8.20 -11.14
CA ALA A 123 -6.54 -7.72 -9.87
C ALA A 123 -7.22 -6.43 -9.41
N THR A 124 -7.52 -6.32 -8.11
CA THR A 124 -7.98 -5.06 -7.50
C THR A 124 -6.83 -4.07 -7.43
N PHE A 125 -5.65 -4.54 -7.02
CA PHE A 125 -4.43 -3.75 -6.95
C PHE A 125 -3.28 -4.48 -7.66
N VAL A 126 -2.37 -3.72 -8.24
CA VAL A 126 -1.03 -4.18 -8.62
C VAL A 126 -0.01 -3.38 -7.83
N SER A 127 1.00 -4.05 -7.27
CA SER A 127 2.03 -3.40 -6.46
C SER A 127 3.37 -3.35 -7.21
N PRO A 128 3.64 -2.30 -8.03
CA PRO A 128 4.95 -2.04 -8.59
C PRO A 128 5.94 -1.57 -7.52
N PHE A 129 7.16 -2.13 -7.55
CA PHE A 129 8.17 -1.96 -6.52
C PHE A 129 9.21 -0.92 -6.93
N ILE A 130 9.01 0.33 -6.52
CA ILE A 130 9.85 1.48 -6.84
C ILE A 130 11.27 1.29 -6.27
N GLY A 131 11.40 1.23 -4.95
CA GLY A 131 12.70 1.24 -4.29
C GLY A 131 13.59 0.04 -4.61
N ARG A 132 13.01 -1.13 -4.96
CA ARG A 132 13.82 -2.28 -5.40
C ARG A 132 14.42 -2.09 -6.80
N LEU A 133 13.77 -1.33 -7.68
CA LEU A 133 14.35 -0.94 -8.96
C LEU A 133 15.48 0.07 -8.75
N ASP A 134 15.28 1.04 -7.87
CA ASP A 134 16.33 2.00 -7.50
C ASP A 134 17.56 1.30 -6.90
N ASP A 135 17.37 0.25 -6.09
CA ASP A 135 18.46 -0.55 -5.49
C ASP A 135 19.39 -1.17 -6.54
N ILE A 136 18.91 -1.36 -7.79
CA ILE A 136 19.71 -1.89 -8.92
C ILE A 136 20.01 -0.84 -10.00
N GLY A 137 19.82 0.45 -9.67
CA GLY A 137 20.19 1.57 -10.54
C GLY A 137 19.18 1.87 -11.65
N LEU A 138 17.96 1.39 -11.56
CA LEU A 138 16.86 1.75 -12.47
C LEU A 138 15.97 2.84 -11.84
N ASP A 139 15.31 3.65 -12.66
CA ASP A 139 14.32 4.61 -12.16
C ASP A 139 12.98 3.89 -11.88
N GLY A 140 12.72 3.60 -10.61
CA GLY A 140 11.47 2.95 -10.18
C GLY A 140 10.22 3.80 -10.46
N MET A 141 10.36 5.13 -10.57
CA MET A 141 9.23 6.00 -10.90
C MET A 141 8.84 5.89 -12.38
N GLU A 142 9.76 5.54 -13.27
CA GLU A 142 9.43 5.30 -14.68
C GLU A 142 8.44 4.13 -14.82
N LEU A 143 8.60 3.07 -14.04
CA LEU A 143 7.64 1.97 -14.01
C LEU A 143 6.21 2.45 -13.67
N ILE A 144 6.06 3.37 -12.72
CA ILE A 144 4.74 3.93 -12.37
C ILE A 144 4.16 4.73 -13.54
N ARG A 145 4.98 5.53 -14.25
CA ARG A 145 4.54 6.31 -15.44
C ARG A 145 4.07 5.39 -16.55
N GLU A 146 4.84 4.36 -16.87
CA GLU A 146 4.49 3.39 -17.91
C GLU A 146 3.16 2.69 -17.61
N ILE A 147 2.99 2.22 -16.36
CA ILE A 147 1.74 1.55 -15.95
C ILE A 147 0.56 2.51 -16.05
N ARG A 148 0.70 3.74 -15.53
CA ARG A 148 -0.36 4.75 -15.60
C ARG A 148 -0.75 5.06 -17.05
N THR A 149 0.23 5.29 -17.91
CA THR A 149 0.02 5.54 -19.32
C THR A 149 -0.74 4.39 -20.02
N ILE A 150 -0.36 3.15 -19.71
CA ILE A 150 -1.05 1.97 -20.27
C ILE A 150 -2.49 1.91 -19.75
N TYR A 151 -2.72 2.06 -18.45
CA TYR A 151 -4.06 1.94 -17.89
C TYR A 151 -5.00 3.05 -18.36
N ASP A 152 -4.49 4.26 -18.59
CA ASP A 152 -5.27 5.39 -19.14
C ASP A 152 -5.72 5.13 -20.58
N ASN A 153 -4.93 4.39 -21.35
CA ASN A 153 -5.32 3.97 -22.72
C ASN A 153 -6.47 2.94 -22.74
N TYR A 154 -6.71 2.25 -21.63
CA TYR A 154 -7.69 1.16 -21.54
C TYR A 154 -8.65 1.36 -20.35
N PRO A 155 -9.66 2.25 -20.44
CA PRO A 155 -10.54 2.58 -19.30
C PRO A 155 -11.35 1.40 -18.73
N ALA A 156 -11.40 0.27 -19.45
CA ALA A 156 -12.01 -0.97 -18.95
C ALA A 156 -11.17 -1.66 -17.88
N LEU A 157 -9.87 -1.40 -17.82
CA LEU A 157 -9.01 -1.89 -16.74
C LEU A 157 -9.31 -1.11 -15.46
N LYS A 158 -9.71 -1.82 -14.41
CA LYS A 158 -10.12 -1.22 -13.12
C LYS A 158 -9.11 -1.44 -11.99
N THR A 159 -7.98 -2.05 -12.33
CA THR A 159 -6.90 -2.31 -11.36
C THR A 159 -6.24 -1.01 -10.92
N GLU A 160 -6.18 -0.79 -9.62
CA GLU A 160 -5.51 0.36 -9.02
C GLU A 160 -3.99 0.14 -8.93
N ILE A 161 -3.22 1.18 -9.25
CA ILE A 161 -1.77 1.19 -9.10
C ILE A 161 -1.44 1.49 -7.63
N LEU A 162 -0.94 0.50 -6.91
CA LEU A 162 -0.51 0.60 -5.53
C LEU A 162 1.03 0.74 -5.51
N ALA A 163 1.52 1.97 -5.54
CA ALA A 163 2.96 2.27 -5.48
C ALA A 163 3.58 1.69 -4.20
N ALA A 164 4.51 0.75 -4.35
CA ALA A 164 5.09 -0.04 -3.27
C ALA A 164 6.62 0.08 -3.19
N SER A 165 7.20 -0.45 -2.12
CA SER A 165 8.64 -0.32 -1.87
C SER A 165 9.08 1.16 -1.81
N ILE A 166 8.26 2.00 -1.23
CA ILE A 166 8.53 3.43 -0.98
C ILE A 166 9.70 3.57 0.00
N ARG A 167 10.66 4.44 -0.29
CA ARG A 167 11.86 4.65 0.53
C ARG A 167 11.95 6.04 1.14
N ASN A 168 11.30 7.05 0.54
CA ASN A 168 11.42 8.45 0.94
C ASN A 168 10.20 9.27 0.52
N VAL A 169 10.12 10.49 1.03
CA VAL A 169 9.01 11.43 0.75
C VAL A 169 8.94 11.84 -0.73
N GLY A 170 10.06 11.81 -1.46
CA GLY A 170 10.11 12.10 -2.89
C GLY A 170 9.35 11.07 -3.70
N HIS A 171 9.46 9.77 -3.35
CA HIS A 171 8.67 8.71 -4.00
C HIS A 171 7.17 8.95 -3.86
N VAL A 172 6.70 9.33 -2.66
CA VAL A 172 5.27 9.61 -2.41
C VAL A 172 4.80 10.77 -3.28
N LYS A 173 5.56 11.89 -3.30
CA LYS A 173 5.24 13.05 -4.13
C LYS A 173 5.19 12.70 -5.62
N HIS A 174 6.20 11.99 -6.12
CA HIS A 174 6.26 11.63 -7.54
C HIS A 174 5.19 10.62 -7.93
N ALA A 175 4.89 9.63 -7.09
CA ALA A 175 3.78 8.70 -7.30
C ALA A 175 2.44 9.46 -7.41
N ALA A 176 2.22 10.46 -6.55
CA ALA A 176 1.03 11.31 -6.60
C ALA A 176 0.96 12.15 -7.88
N LEU A 177 2.09 12.74 -8.31
CA LEU A 177 2.17 13.55 -9.55
C LEU A 177 1.92 12.72 -10.81
N ILE A 178 2.33 11.46 -10.82
CA ILE A 178 2.11 10.54 -11.93
C ILE A 178 0.66 10.02 -11.96
N GLY A 179 -0.03 10.02 -10.82
CA GLY A 179 -1.41 9.52 -10.73
C GLY A 179 -1.50 8.06 -10.25
N ALA A 180 -0.58 7.60 -9.42
CA ALA A 180 -0.79 6.35 -8.69
C ALA A 180 -2.05 6.44 -7.83
N ASP A 181 -2.86 5.38 -7.80
CA ASP A 181 -4.14 5.36 -7.08
C ASP A 181 -3.92 5.25 -5.57
N VAL A 182 -2.90 4.51 -5.19
CA VAL A 182 -2.51 4.21 -3.80
C VAL A 182 -0.99 4.31 -3.65
N ALA A 183 -0.50 4.76 -2.51
CA ALA A 183 0.88 4.56 -2.09
C ALA A 183 0.90 3.82 -0.75
N THR A 184 1.63 2.70 -0.68
CA THR A 184 1.87 2.04 0.60
C THR A 184 3.23 2.47 1.14
N VAL A 185 3.20 3.11 2.29
CA VAL A 185 4.28 3.93 2.82
C VAL A 185 4.74 3.40 4.18
N PRO A 186 6.04 3.20 4.40
CA PRO A 186 6.54 2.89 5.74
C PRO A 186 6.14 3.97 6.75
N PRO A 187 5.80 3.63 8.02
CA PRO A 187 5.35 4.59 9.04
C PRO A 187 6.26 5.82 9.18
N ALA A 188 7.57 5.60 9.21
CA ALA A 188 8.54 6.69 9.33
C ALA A 188 8.50 7.67 8.15
N VAL A 189 8.32 7.16 6.92
CA VAL A 189 8.22 7.99 5.72
C VAL A 189 6.88 8.74 5.70
N LEU A 190 5.79 8.09 6.13
CA LEU A 190 4.47 8.72 6.21
C LEU A 190 4.51 9.90 7.21
N LYS A 191 5.08 9.70 8.40
CA LYS A 191 5.29 10.77 9.39
C LYS A 191 6.19 11.89 8.86
N ALA A 192 7.19 11.58 8.04
CA ALA A 192 8.09 12.59 7.47
C ALA A 192 7.43 13.49 6.42
N LEU A 193 6.25 13.13 5.89
CA LEU A 193 5.55 13.97 4.89
C LEU A 193 5.13 15.34 5.44
N VAL A 194 4.91 15.47 6.75
CA VAL A 194 4.52 16.76 7.37
C VAL A 194 5.72 17.61 7.78
N ALA A 195 6.92 17.05 7.81
CA ALA A 195 8.11 17.75 8.30
C ALA A 195 8.59 18.79 7.28
N HIS A 196 8.59 20.07 7.67
CA HIS A 196 9.10 21.16 6.84
C HIS A 196 9.69 22.28 7.69
N PRO A 197 10.98 22.68 7.47
CA PRO A 197 11.63 23.72 8.29
C PRO A 197 10.91 25.05 8.31
N LEU A 198 10.23 25.43 7.20
CA LEU A 198 9.47 26.68 7.15
C LEU A 198 8.17 26.61 7.96
N THR A 199 7.59 25.43 8.14
CA THR A 199 6.43 25.24 9.02
C THR A 199 6.85 25.49 10.47
N ASP A 200 7.97 24.90 10.90
CA ASP A 200 8.49 25.08 12.26
C ASP A 200 8.81 26.57 12.52
N LYS A 201 9.51 27.19 11.58
CA LYS A 201 9.83 28.63 11.63
C LYS A 201 8.59 29.51 11.65
N GLY A 202 7.58 29.17 10.86
CA GLY A 202 6.29 29.87 10.81
C GLY A 202 5.57 29.81 12.14
N ILE A 203 5.52 28.64 12.78
CA ILE A 203 4.93 28.43 14.11
C ILE A 203 5.64 29.31 15.15
N GLU A 204 6.99 29.30 15.18
CA GLU A 204 7.77 30.14 16.10
C GLU A 204 7.41 31.63 15.97
N LEU A 205 7.35 32.14 14.73
CA LEU A 205 7.02 33.54 14.46
C LEU A 205 5.59 33.88 14.89
N PHE A 206 4.61 33.02 14.53
CA PHE A 206 3.22 33.23 14.91
C PHE A 206 3.01 33.23 16.41
N LEU A 207 3.65 32.31 17.15
CA LEU A 207 3.59 32.27 18.60
C LEU A 207 4.24 33.50 19.23
N ALA A 208 5.36 33.99 18.68
CA ALA A 208 6.01 35.23 19.15
C ALA A 208 5.11 36.47 18.97
N ASP A 209 4.42 36.57 17.82
CA ASP A 209 3.50 37.66 17.56
C ASP A 209 2.22 37.55 18.40
N TRP A 210 1.66 36.33 18.55
CA TRP A 210 0.51 36.12 19.43
C TRP A 210 0.78 36.55 20.87
N LYS A 211 1.96 36.22 21.39
CA LYS A 211 2.38 36.60 22.74
C LYS A 211 2.38 38.12 22.97
N LYS A 212 2.70 38.93 21.93
CA LYS A 212 2.69 40.39 21.99
C LYS A 212 1.28 40.97 22.13
N THR A 213 0.24 40.28 21.70
CA THR A 213 -1.14 40.72 21.78
C THR A 213 -1.71 40.70 23.21
N GLY A 214 -1.12 39.90 24.09
CA GLY A 214 -1.63 39.65 25.45
C GLY A 214 -2.98 38.91 25.51
N GLN A 215 -3.50 38.47 24.38
CA GLN A 215 -4.79 37.82 24.28
C GLN A 215 -4.72 36.31 24.65
N LYS A 216 -5.87 35.72 24.98
CA LYS A 216 -6.05 34.28 25.24
C LYS A 216 -7.24 33.79 24.41
N ILE A 217 -7.18 32.52 23.95
CA ILE A 217 -8.30 31.88 23.24
C ILE A 217 -9.30 31.30 24.22
N MET A 218 -8.83 30.82 25.39
CA MET A 218 -9.61 30.25 26.50
C MET A 218 -9.15 30.85 27.82
#